data_76d729815d82e751fa944ecf1fdec440
#
_entry.id   76d729815d82e751fa944ecf1fdec440
#
_cell.length_a   1.000
_cell.length_b   1.000
_cell.length_c   1.000
_cell.angle_alpha   90.00
_cell.angle_beta   90.00
_cell.angle_gamma   90.00
#
_symmetry.space_group_name_H-M   'P 1'
#
loop_
_entity.id
_entity.type
_entity.pdbx_description
1 polymer ?
#
loop_
_entity_poly.entity_id
_entity_poly.type
_entity_poly.pdbx_seq_one_letter_code
_entity_poly.pdbx_strand_id
1 'polypeptide(L)'
;GSLATASEKTRESLLRQLGDLKIMMPRNYNELGRFYGVSATAGIVEETLWRGYMFWYLGHVMPLWAAAIVTSVIFGFGHIYQGIANVAKIILVGGVFAGLYLLTGSLWLPMLLHAVFDAVQGKAVYGLLSSASSNPSSSASSRIRGS
;
A
#
# COMPACT_ATOMS: atom_id res chain seq x y z
N GLY A 1 18.04 26.76 -0.39
CA GLY A 1 18.58 25.69 -1.26
C GLY A 1 18.53 24.30 -0.60
N SER A 2 18.93 24.20 0.67
CA SER A 2 19.12 22.90 1.37
C SER A 2 17.84 22.11 1.65
N LEU A 3 16.74 22.78 2.03
CA LEU A 3 15.48 22.10 2.36
C LEU A 3 14.77 21.58 1.12
N ALA A 4 14.84 22.31 0.01
CA ALA A 4 14.25 21.89 -1.27
C ALA A 4 14.96 20.66 -1.84
N THR A 5 16.30 20.60 -1.75
CA THR A 5 17.09 19.45 -2.21
C THR A 5 16.89 18.21 -1.32
N ALA A 6 16.68 18.37 0.00
CA ALA A 6 16.34 17.25 0.88
C ALA A 6 14.97 16.68 0.57
N SER A 7 13.97 17.53 0.30
CA SER A 7 12.63 17.13 -0.13
C SER A 7 12.66 16.37 -1.46
N GLU A 8 13.46 16.82 -2.42
CA GLU A 8 13.57 16.19 -3.74
C GLU A 8 14.26 14.82 -3.67
N LYS A 9 15.34 14.68 -2.90
CA LYS A 9 15.99 13.39 -2.67
C LYS A 9 15.05 12.36 -1.98
N THR A 10 14.29 12.81 -0.99
CA THR A 10 13.31 11.95 -0.31
C THR A 10 12.24 11.49 -1.28
N ARG A 11 11.74 12.39 -2.11
CA ARG A 11 10.76 12.11 -3.15
C ARG A 11 11.27 11.11 -4.19
N GLU A 12 12.50 11.32 -4.73
CA GLU A 12 13.10 10.39 -5.66
C GLU A 12 13.29 8.99 -5.05
N SER A 13 13.69 8.93 -3.78
CA SER A 13 13.82 7.67 -3.05
C SER A 13 12.48 6.94 -2.95
N LEU A 14 11.40 7.64 -2.60
CA LEU A 14 10.05 7.08 -2.53
C LEU A 14 9.56 6.61 -3.90
N LEU A 15 9.80 7.40 -4.95
CA LEU A 15 9.43 7.02 -6.32
C LEU A 15 10.23 5.81 -6.83
N ARG A 16 11.48 5.63 -6.43
CA ARG A 16 12.26 4.43 -6.73
C ARG A 16 11.70 3.21 -5.99
N GLN A 17 11.29 3.36 -4.72
CA GLN A 17 10.69 2.28 -3.93
C GLN A 17 9.36 1.80 -4.49
N LEU A 18 8.59 2.69 -5.14
CA LEU A 18 7.34 2.33 -5.80
C LEU A 18 7.54 1.44 -7.04
N GLY A 19 8.73 1.50 -7.70
CA GLY A 19 9.01 0.66 -8.86
C GLY A 19 7.87 0.68 -9.90
N ASP A 20 7.43 -0.49 -10.30
CA ASP A 20 6.34 -0.68 -11.28
C ASP A 20 4.95 -0.35 -10.72
N LEU A 21 4.80 -0.28 -9.39
CA LEU A 21 3.55 0.15 -8.77
C LEU A 21 3.12 1.57 -9.17
N LYS A 22 4.05 2.41 -9.64
CA LYS A 22 3.73 3.74 -10.18
C LYS A 22 2.66 3.72 -11.27
N ILE A 23 2.57 2.61 -12.01
CA ILE A 23 1.59 2.45 -13.10
C ILE A 23 0.16 2.36 -12.53
N MET A 24 0.02 1.79 -11.35
CA MET A 24 -1.27 1.59 -10.66
C MET A 24 -1.66 2.79 -9.79
N MET A 25 -0.73 3.73 -9.55
CA MET A 25 -0.97 4.87 -8.66
C MET A 25 -1.69 6.01 -9.38
N PRO A 26 -2.60 6.73 -8.69
CA PRO A 26 -3.37 7.80 -9.28
C PRO A 26 -2.48 9.00 -9.65
N ARG A 27 -2.68 9.54 -10.86
CA ARG A 27 -1.92 10.68 -11.41
C ARG A 27 -2.75 11.95 -11.53
N ASN A 28 -4.07 11.82 -11.52
CA ASN A 28 -5.02 12.92 -11.57
C ASN A 28 -6.17 12.70 -10.59
N TYR A 29 -7.01 13.73 -10.41
CA TYR A 29 -8.07 13.71 -9.40
C TYR A 29 -9.13 12.62 -9.68
N ASN A 30 -9.44 12.37 -10.94
CA ASN A 30 -10.41 11.34 -11.33
C ASN A 30 -9.88 9.92 -11.03
N GLU A 31 -8.60 9.70 -11.28
CA GLU A 31 -7.93 8.44 -10.93
C GLU A 31 -7.86 8.24 -9.42
N LEU A 32 -7.63 9.31 -8.64
CA LEU A 32 -7.65 9.24 -7.18
C LEU A 32 -9.03 8.83 -6.66
N GLY A 33 -10.12 9.36 -7.23
CA GLY A 33 -11.47 8.94 -6.90
C GLY A 33 -11.72 7.46 -7.19
N ARG A 34 -11.25 6.97 -8.34
CA ARG A 34 -11.34 5.53 -8.69
C ARG A 34 -10.48 4.68 -7.76
N PHE A 35 -9.31 5.16 -7.38
CA PHE A 35 -8.41 4.46 -6.46
C PHE A 35 -9.07 4.27 -5.09
N TYR A 36 -9.84 5.22 -4.59
CA TYR A 36 -10.61 5.04 -3.35
C TYR A 36 -11.66 3.93 -3.47
N GLY A 37 -12.30 3.80 -4.64
CA GLY A 37 -13.19 2.67 -4.90
C GLY A 37 -12.46 1.32 -4.88
N VAL A 38 -11.28 1.27 -5.49
CA VAL A 38 -10.41 0.07 -5.47
C VAL A 38 -9.98 -0.25 -4.03
N SER A 39 -9.55 0.73 -3.24
CA SER A 39 -9.16 0.55 -1.84
C SER A 39 -10.30 -0.01 -0.99
N ALA A 40 -11.52 0.50 -1.17
CA ALA A 40 -12.70 -0.02 -0.46
C ALA A 40 -13.00 -1.47 -0.87
N THR A 41 -12.94 -1.77 -2.17
CA THR A 41 -13.16 -3.13 -2.69
C THR A 41 -12.09 -4.10 -2.20
N ALA A 42 -10.82 -3.70 -2.23
CA ALA A 42 -9.70 -4.50 -1.72
C ALA A 42 -9.89 -4.81 -0.24
N GLY A 43 -10.18 -3.80 0.59
CA GLY A 43 -10.43 -4.01 2.02
C GLY A 43 -11.55 -5.02 2.29
N ILE A 44 -12.64 -4.99 1.52
CA ILE A 44 -13.75 -5.94 1.69
C ILE A 44 -13.35 -7.33 1.20
N VAL A 45 -12.86 -7.44 -0.03
CA VAL A 45 -12.60 -8.73 -0.69
C VAL A 45 -11.45 -9.47 -0.02
N GLU A 46 -10.35 -8.77 0.24
CA GLU A 46 -9.15 -9.39 0.81
C GLU A 46 -9.39 -9.81 2.27
N GLU A 47 -10.04 -8.98 3.09
CA GLU A 47 -10.33 -9.38 4.47
C GLU A 47 -11.35 -10.53 4.53
N THR A 48 -12.34 -10.54 3.63
CA THR A 48 -13.26 -11.68 3.53
C THR A 48 -12.52 -12.96 3.16
N LEU A 49 -11.59 -12.89 2.22
CA LEU A 49 -10.80 -14.06 1.81
C LEU A 49 -9.87 -14.51 2.92
N TRP A 50 -9.05 -13.60 3.47
CA TRP A 50 -7.95 -13.96 4.38
C TRP A 50 -8.41 -14.19 5.81
N ARG A 51 -9.25 -13.29 6.38
CA ARG A 51 -9.71 -13.37 7.78
C ARG A 51 -11.05 -14.08 7.90
N GLY A 52 -11.89 -14.03 6.87
CA GLY A 52 -13.10 -14.82 6.81
C GLY A 52 -12.80 -16.26 6.42
N TYR A 53 -12.60 -16.51 5.12
CA TYR A 53 -12.51 -17.86 4.56
C TYR A 53 -11.26 -18.63 5.01
N MET A 54 -10.06 -18.06 4.87
CA MET A 54 -8.83 -18.77 5.21
C MET A 54 -8.71 -19.08 6.70
N PHE A 55 -9.16 -18.17 7.58
CA PHE A 55 -9.23 -18.45 9.01
C PHE A 55 -10.20 -19.57 9.34
N TRP A 56 -11.40 -19.52 8.73
CA TRP A 56 -12.38 -20.60 8.89
C TRP A 56 -11.80 -21.95 8.43
N TYR A 57 -11.19 -21.99 7.24
CA TYR A 57 -10.64 -23.21 6.67
C TYR A 57 -9.48 -23.76 7.53
N LEU A 58 -8.48 -22.93 7.84
CA LEU A 58 -7.31 -23.37 8.62
C LEU A 58 -7.66 -23.67 10.08
N GLY A 59 -8.67 -23.04 10.63
CA GLY A 59 -9.17 -23.31 11.98
C GLY A 59 -9.66 -24.75 12.19
N HIS A 60 -9.96 -25.51 11.12
CA HIS A 60 -10.27 -26.94 11.20
C HIS A 60 -9.05 -27.83 11.35
N VAL A 61 -7.86 -27.36 11.00
CA VAL A 61 -6.63 -28.16 10.96
C VAL A 61 -5.53 -27.64 11.88
N MET A 62 -5.66 -26.42 12.39
CA MET A 62 -4.68 -25.81 13.30
C MET A 62 -5.33 -24.79 14.24
N PRO A 63 -4.68 -24.46 15.38
CA PRO A 63 -5.15 -23.40 16.29
C PRO A 63 -5.21 -22.03 15.59
N LEU A 64 -6.17 -21.18 15.97
CA LEU A 64 -6.40 -19.87 15.33
C LEU A 64 -5.18 -18.95 15.35
N TRP A 65 -4.35 -18.98 16.38
CA TRP A 65 -3.10 -18.20 16.41
C TRP A 65 -2.11 -18.65 15.32
N ALA A 66 -2.05 -19.95 15.04
CA ALA A 66 -1.20 -20.49 13.96
C ALA A 66 -1.78 -20.12 12.58
N ALA A 67 -3.11 -20.19 12.42
CA ALA A 67 -3.81 -19.72 11.23
C ALA A 67 -3.54 -18.23 10.97
N ALA A 68 -3.51 -17.39 12.03
CA ALA A 68 -3.17 -15.98 11.93
C ALA A 68 -1.77 -15.75 11.36
N ILE A 69 -0.79 -16.49 11.85
CA ILE A 69 0.60 -16.40 11.35
C ILE A 69 0.67 -16.86 9.90
N VAL A 70 0.13 -18.05 9.60
CA VAL A 70 0.18 -18.65 8.26
C VAL A 70 -0.48 -17.75 7.22
N THR A 71 -1.70 -17.27 7.50
CA THR A 71 -2.41 -16.37 6.56
C THR A 71 -1.70 -15.05 6.37
N SER A 72 -1.10 -14.48 7.43
CA SER A 72 -0.34 -13.22 7.32
C SER A 72 0.92 -13.39 6.48
N VAL A 73 1.62 -14.52 6.63
CA VAL A 73 2.81 -14.84 5.83
C VAL A 73 2.43 -15.01 4.35
N ILE A 74 1.40 -15.82 4.05
CA ILE A 74 0.93 -16.04 2.68
C ILE A 74 0.45 -14.71 2.07
N PHE A 75 -0.29 -13.90 2.83
CA PHE A 75 -0.73 -12.57 2.42
C PHE A 75 0.43 -11.68 2.00
N GLY A 76 1.49 -11.62 2.81
CA GLY A 76 2.68 -10.85 2.49
C GLY A 76 3.39 -11.34 1.23
N PHE A 77 3.54 -12.64 1.06
CA PHE A 77 4.11 -13.21 -0.16
C PHE A 77 3.24 -13.00 -1.40
N GLY A 78 1.92 -12.98 -1.27
CA GLY A 78 1.00 -12.60 -2.34
C GLY A 78 1.26 -11.19 -2.88
N HIS A 79 1.88 -10.34 -2.07
CA HIS A 79 2.24 -8.95 -2.42
C HIS A 79 3.71 -8.77 -2.83
N ILE A 80 4.44 -9.85 -3.16
CA ILE A 80 5.87 -9.80 -3.54
C ILE A 80 6.12 -8.90 -4.76
N TYR A 81 5.12 -8.72 -5.62
CA TYR A 81 5.15 -7.79 -6.75
C TYR A 81 5.35 -6.32 -6.33
N GLN A 82 5.08 -5.98 -5.07
CA GLN A 82 5.36 -4.67 -4.48
C GLN A 82 6.83 -4.51 -4.03
N GLY A 83 7.65 -5.54 -4.23
CA GLY A 83 9.06 -5.61 -3.87
C GLY A 83 9.30 -6.37 -2.58
N ILE A 84 10.35 -7.19 -2.59
CA ILE A 84 10.69 -8.09 -1.47
C ILE A 84 10.89 -7.35 -0.14
N ALA A 85 11.41 -6.12 -0.18
CA ALA A 85 11.59 -5.30 1.01
C ALA A 85 10.27 -4.92 1.71
N ASN A 86 9.16 -4.92 0.97
CA ASN A 86 7.84 -4.61 1.50
C ASN A 86 7.12 -5.84 2.08
N VAL A 87 7.52 -7.05 1.68
CA VAL A 87 6.88 -8.29 2.15
C VAL A 87 6.83 -8.37 3.67
N ALA A 88 7.93 -8.10 4.36
CA ALA A 88 7.97 -8.12 5.82
C ALA A 88 6.99 -7.11 6.45
N LYS A 89 6.87 -5.91 5.90
CA LYS A 89 5.90 -4.89 6.36
C LYS A 89 4.47 -5.37 6.16
N ILE A 90 4.18 -5.97 5.00
CA ILE A 90 2.83 -6.46 4.66
C ILE A 90 2.46 -7.64 5.54
N ILE A 91 3.40 -8.55 5.87
CA ILE A 91 3.20 -9.61 6.86
C ILE A 91 2.81 -9.03 8.22
N LEU A 92 3.53 -7.99 8.68
CA LEU A 92 3.23 -7.34 9.96
C LEU A 92 1.84 -6.68 9.97
N VAL A 93 1.50 -5.93 8.92
CA VAL A 93 0.16 -5.34 8.75
C VAL A 93 -0.90 -6.43 8.70
N GLY A 94 -0.66 -7.50 7.95
CA GLY A 94 -1.51 -8.68 7.92
C GLY A 94 -1.72 -9.29 9.29
N GLY A 95 -0.66 -9.40 10.09
CA GLY A 95 -0.72 -9.85 11.48
C GLY A 95 -1.56 -8.95 12.38
N VAL A 96 -1.47 -7.63 12.21
CA VAL A 96 -2.30 -6.67 12.95
C VAL A 96 -3.78 -6.89 12.61
N PHE A 97 -4.13 -7.00 11.33
CA PHE A 97 -5.52 -7.25 10.91
C PHE A 97 -6.04 -8.61 11.39
N ALA A 98 -5.19 -9.64 11.37
CA ALA A 98 -5.51 -10.94 11.95
C ALA A 98 -5.78 -10.85 13.45
N GLY A 99 -4.93 -10.12 14.18
CA GLY A 99 -5.11 -9.86 15.62
C GLY A 99 -6.41 -9.10 15.92
N LEU A 100 -6.73 -8.07 15.14
CA LEU A 100 -7.98 -7.33 15.28
C LEU A 100 -9.20 -8.24 15.06
N TYR A 101 -9.16 -9.11 14.06
CA TYR A 101 -10.21 -10.09 13.84
C TYR A 101 -10.33 -11.06 15.00
N LEU A 102 -9.23 -11.60 15.53
CA LEU A 102 -9.25 -12.52 16.67
C LEU A 102 -9.80 -11.85 17.95
N LEU A 103 -9.50 -10.58 18.16
CA LEU A 103 -9.96 -9.84 19.34
C LEU A 103 -11.42 -9.42 19.25
N THR A 104 -11.92 -9.10 18.06
CA THR A 104 -13.25 -8.52 17.88
C THR A 104 -14.29 -9.53 17.38
N GLY A 105 -13.86 -10.63 16.77
CA GLY A 105 -14.73 -11.58 16.06
C GLY A 105 -15.44 -10.98 14.84
N SER A 106 -14.99 -9.79 14.37
CA SER A 106 -15.66 -9.02 13.34
C SER A 106 -14.71 -8.66 12.20
N LEU A 107 -15.16 -8.82 10.96
CA LEU A 107 -14.41 -8.41 9.75
C LEU A 107 -14.51 -6.91 9.47
N TRP A 108 -15.50 -6.20 10.00
CA TRP A 108 -15.74 -4.80 9.67
C TRP A 108 -14.57 -3.89 10.01
N LEU A 109 -13.93 -4.10 11.16
CA LEU A 109 -12.82 -3.27 11.59
C LEU A 109 -11.57 -3.47 10.71
N PRO A 110 -11.08 -4.71 10.48
CA PRO A 110 -9.96 -4.91 9.54
C PRO A 110 -10.32 -4.46 8.11
N MET A 111 -11.54 -4.66 7.60
CA MET A 111 -11.97 -4.17 6.28
C MET A 111 -11.86 -2.65 6.18
N LEU A 112 -12.36 -1.92 7.17
CA LEU A 112 -12.32 -0.46 7.20
C LEU A 112 -10.89 0.04 7.28
N LEU A 113 -10.08 -0.52 8.18
CA LEU A 113 -8.69 -0.11 8.36
C LEU A 113 -7.85 -0.40 7.12
N HIS A 114 -8.07 -1.55 6.45
CA HIS A 114 -7.42 -1.89 5.20
C HIS A 114 -7.74 -0.86 4.11
N ALA A 115 -9.03 -0.59 3.89
CA ALA A 115 -9.47 0.38 2.90
C ALA A 115 -8.91 1.78 3.17
N VAL A 116 -8.90 2.22 4.43
CA VAL A 116 -8.33 3.52 4.83
C VAL A 116 -6.82 3.54 4.63
N PHE A 117 -6.12 2.47 4.98
CA PHE A 117 -4.67 2.36 4.83
C PHE A 117 -4.25 2.51 3.36
N ASP A 118 -4.93 1.80 2.45
CA ASP A 118 -4.69 1.89 1.02
C ASP A 118 -5.04 3.27 0.46
N ALA A 119 -6.19 3.82 0.85
CA ALA A 119 -6.62 5.15 0.43
C ALA A 119 -5.62 6.24 0.84
N VAL A 120 -5.09 6.17 2.06
CA VAL A 120 -4.07 7.11 2.57
C VAL A 120 -2.76 6.97 1.78
N GLN A 121 -2.33 5.74 1.50
CA GLN A 121 -1.13 5.52 0.67
C GLN A 121 -1.32 6.07 -0.74
N GLY A 122 -2.45 5.78 -1.40
CA GLY A 122 -2.76 6.29 -2.73
C GLY A 122 -2.78 7.82 -2.77
N LYS A 123 -3.39 8.47 -1.76
CA LYS A 123 -3.40 9.93 -1.62
C LYS A 123 -1.99 10.51 -1.44
N ALA A 124 -1.16 9.87 -0.62
CA ALA A 124 0.22 10.30 -0.39
C ALA A 124 1.05 10.24 -1.68
N VAL A 125 0.94 9.14 -2.43
CA VAL A 125 1.62 8.99 -3.72
C VAL A 125 1.09 9.98 -4.75
N TYR A 126 -0.22 10.19 -4.82
CA TYR A 126 -0.82 11.22 -5.67
C TYR A 126 -0.23 12.61 -5.40
N GLY A 127 -0.12 13.00 -4.13
CA GLY A 127 0.50 14.27 -3.74
C GLY A 127 1.95 14.40 -4.20
N LEU A 128 2.73 13.31 -4.12
CA LEU A 128 4.12 13.30 -4.60
C LEU A 128 4.22 13.41 -6.13
N LEU A 129 3.31 12.76 -6.87
CA LEU A 129 3.31 12.78 -8.32
C LEU A 129 2.79 14.12 -8.87
N SER A 130 1.76 14.70 -8.27
CA SER A 130 1.18 15.97 -8.70
C SER A 130 2.09 17.17 -8.44
N SER A 131 2.83 17.17 -7.32
CA SER A 131 3.85 18.20 -7.04
C SER A 131 5.00 18.21 -8.06
N ALA A 132 5.21 17.09 -8.75
CA ALA A 132 6.24 16.98 -9.79
C ALA A 132 5.88 17.70 -11.07
N SER A 133 4.61 17.70 -11.44
CA SER A 133 4.12 18.30 -12.67
C SER A 133 3.99 19.83 -12.56
N SER A 134 3.92 20.37 -11.34
CA SER A 134 3.74 21.81 -11.09
C SER A 134 5.05 22.61 -10.97
N ASN A 135 6.24 21.97 -11.01
CA ASN A 135 7.54 22.66 -10.93
C ASN A 135 8.37 22.48 -12.21
N PRO A 136 8.13 23.28 -13.27
CA PRO A 136 8.85 23.15 -14.55
C PRO A 136 10.30 23.66 -14.53
N SER A 137 10.77 24.21 -13.39
CA SER A 137 12.09 24.87 -13.35
C SER A 137 13.29 23.94 -13.34
N SER A 138 13.14 22.62 -13.18
CA SER A 138 14.27 21.68 -13.20
C SER A 138 14.64 21.17 -14.60
N SER A 139 13.75 21.26 -15.59
CA SER A 139 14.00 20.78 -16.95
C SER A 139 14.76 21.79 -17.85
N ALA A 140 14.78 23.07 -17.45
CA ALA A 140 15.45 24.12 -18.25
C ALA A 140 16.97 24.18 -18.01
N SER A 141 17.46 23.74 -16.84
CA SER A 141 18.91 23.85 -16.51
C SER A 141 19.79 22.81 -17.21
N SER A 142 19.22 21.70 -17.67
CA SER A 142 20.01 20.66 -18.35
C SER A 142 20.26 20.94 -19.86
N ARG A 143 19.47 21.84 -20.47
CA ARG A 143 19.65 22.19 -21.91
C ARG A 143 20.66 23.29 -22.18
N ILE A 144 21.11 24.03 -21.15
CA ILE A 144 22.04 25.17 -21.33
C ILE A 144 23.50 24.75 -21.11
N ARG A 145 23.79 23.52 -20.64
CA ARG A 145 25.17 23.03 -20.44
C ARG A 145 25.67 22.10 -21.54
N GLY A 146 25.00 22.01 -22.68
CA GLY A 146 25.34 21.13 -23.80
C GLY A 146 25.54 21.87 -25.13
N SER A 147 25.86 23.17 -25.09
CA SER A 147 26.27 23.93 -26.29
C SER A 147 27.67 24.53 -26.12
#